data_cc629b12cff970639f0635f5c00a0de3
#
_entry.id   cc629b12cff970639f0635f5c00a0de3
#
_cell.length_a   1.000
_cell.length_b   1.000
_cell.length_c   1.000
_cell.angle_alpha   90.00
_cell.angle_beta   90.00
_cell.angle_gamma   90.00
#
_symmetry.space_group_name_H-M   'P 1'
#
loop_
_entity.id
_entity.type
_entity.pdbx_description
1 polymer ?
#
loop_
_entity_poly.entity_id
_entity_poly.type
_entity_poly.pdbx_seq_one_letter_code
_entity_poly.pdbx_strand_id
1 'polypeptide(L)'
;MLLSWILSATITEHVHSLLSSEGIRWFFGSFSAMLASPWLVWLLLLAMAGGCLWQSGILSPLTSHPSLLTYRHRMALRTTVGIVVLYVLAILALTVVPHAVLLSATGQLFPSPFSRALVPIVSFGVLLASAVYGWASGRFSSFADVISSLAYGIQQAAPLFILYVVAVQFYASLKFVF
;
A
#
# COMPACT_ATOMS: atom_id res chain seq x y z
N MET A 1 18.16 -3.91 -22.96
CA MET A 1 17.97 -4.07 -24.42
C MET A 1 19.28 -4.41 -25.15
N LEU A 2 20.33 -3.58 -25.11
CA LEU A 2 21.61 -3.89 -25.79
C LEU A 2 22.26 -5.20 -25.30
N LEU A 3 22.26 -5.46 -24.00
CA LEU A 3 22.78 -6.70 -23.42
C LEU A 3 22.02 -7.95 -23.89
N SER A 4 20.68 -7.89 -24.00
CA SER A 4 19.90 -9.02 -24.49
C SER A 4 20.16 -9.32 -25.97
N TRP A 5 20.45 -8.30 -26.77
CA TRP A 5 20.83 -8.46 -28.18
C TRP A 5 22.21 -9.12 -28.32
N ILE A 6 23.20 -8.67 -27.53
CA ILE A 6 24.55 -9.26 -27.51
C ILE A 6 24.49 -10.73 -27.04
N LEU A 7 23.73 -11.02 -25.99
CA LEU A 7 23.54 -12.37 -25.47
C LEU A 7 22.83 -13.30 -26.47
N SER A 8 21.79 -12.79 -27.13
CA SER A 8 21.09 -13.59 -28.16
C SER A 8 21.93 -13.84 -29.43
N ALA A 9 22.91 -12.97 -29.70
CA ALA A 9 23.86 -13.16 -30.82
C ALA A 9 24.99 -14.13 -30.48
N THR A 10 25.31 -14.32 -29.17
CA THR A 10 26.42 -15.19 -28.73
C THR A 10 25.95 -16.57 -28.26
N ILE A 11 24.72 -16.67 -27.72
CA ILE A 11 24.13 -17.87 -27.14
C ILE A 11 22.89 -18.23 -27.97
N THR A 12 22.99 -19.25 -28.80
CA THR A 12 21.96 -19.66 -29.80
C THR A 12 20.77 -20.42 -29.22
N GLU A 13 20.75 -20.79 -27.94
CA GLU A 13 19.67 -21.57 -27.34
C GLU A 13 19.01 -20.79 -26.19
N HIS A 14 17.69 -20.55 -26.33
CA HIS A 14 16.76 -20.02 -25.30
C HIS A 14 16.88 -18.55 -24.89
N VAL A 15 17.60 -17.67 -25.60
CA VAL A 15 17.67 -16.24 -25.26
C VAL A 15 16.89 -15.41 -26.29
N HIS A 16 15.78 -14.78 -25.84
CA HIS A 16 14.97 -13.89 -26.67
C HIS A 16 15.53 -12.47 -26.68
N SER A 17 15.75 -11.90 -27.87
CA SER A 17 16.19 -10.51 -27.98
C SER A 17 15.03 -9.54 -27.79
N LEU A 18 15.16 -8.60 -26.83
CA LEU A 18 14.20 -7.51 -26.66
C LEU A 18 14.16 -6.51 -27.83
N LEU A 19 15.20 -6.52 -28.69
CA LEU A 19 15.27 -5.66 -29.90
C LEU A 19 14.67 -6.35 -31.13
N SER A 20 14.21 -7.60 -31.01
CA SER A 20 13.45 -8.25 -32.09
C SER A 20 12.07 -7.60 -32.24
N SER A 21 11.45 -7.79 -33.42
CA SER A 21 10.08 -7.31 -33.66
C SER A 21 9.08 -7.89 -32.62
N GLU A 22 9.34 -9.10 -32.16
CA GLU A 22 8.57 -9.80 -31.13
C GLU A 22 8.79 -9.21 -29.74
N GLY A 23 10.04 -8.90 -29.36
CA GLY A 23 10.38 -8.25 -28.11
C GLY A 23 9.81 -6.83 -27.98
N ILE A 24 9.84 -6.07 -29.06
CA ILE A 24 9.24 -4.72 -29.11
C ILE A 24 7.72 -4.79 -28.95
N ARG A 25 7.06 -5.69 -29.69
CA ARG A 25 5.60 -5.90 -29.57
C ARG A 25 5.21 -6.34 -28.16
N TRP A 26 5.95 -7.27 -27.58
CA TRP A 26 5.73 -7.73 -26.21
C TRP A 26 5.90 -6.60 -25.19
N PHE A 27 6.97 -5.81 -25.30
CA PHE A 27 7.26 -4.73 -24.37
C PHE A 27 6.13 -3.68 -24.33
N PHE A 28 5.69 -3.21 -25.50
CA PHE A 28 4.62 -2.21 -25.55
C PHE A 28 3.23 -2.82 -25.32
N GLY A 29 2.97 -4.02 -25.80
CA GLY A 29 1.67 -4.70 -25.65
C GLY A 29 1.39 -5.15 -24.22
N SER A 30 2.42 -5.54 -23.47
CA SER A 30 2.27 -6.05 -22.09
C SER A 30 2.61 -5.03 -21.03
N PHE A 31 2.96 -3.78 -21.39
CA PHE A 31 3.42 -2.76 -20.47
C PHE A 31 2.43 -2.49 -19.30
N SER A 32 1.16 -2.30 -19.62
CA SER A 32 0.13 -2.07 -18.62
C SER A 32 -0.15 -3.30 -17.76
N ALA A 33 -0.14 -4.49 -18.36
CA ALA A 33 -0.35 -5.74 -17.64
C ALA A 33 0.76 -6.04 -16.62
N MET A 34 2.01 -5.69 -16.94
CA MET A 34 3.14 -5.83 -16.02
C MET A 34 3.02 -4.92 -14.81
N LEU A 35 2.53 -3.68 -15.02
CA LEU A 35 2.32 -2.71 -13.94
C LEU A 35 1.09 -3.01 -13.09
N ALA A 36 0.11 -3.74 -13.61
CA ALA A 36 -1.14 -4.11 -12.94
C ALA A 36 -0.95 -5.21 -11.88
N SER A 37 0.09 -5.08 -11.05
CA SER A 37 0.35 -5.99 -9.94
C SER A 37 -0.24 -5.46 -8.64
N PRO A 38 -0.62 -6.34 -7.69
CA PRO A 38 -1.16 -5.91 -6.38
C PRO A 38 -0.19 -5.03 -5.59
N TRP A 39 1.11 -5.12 -5.86
CA TRP A 39 2.15 -4.34 -5.19
C TRP A 39 2.00 -2.83 -5.40
N LEU A 40 1.57 -2.39 -6.60
CA LEU A 40 1.33 -0.96 -6.88
C LEU A 40 0.19 -0.42 -6.02
N VAL A 41 -0.89 -1.18 -5.92
CA VAL A 41 -2.06 -0.80 -5.10
C VAL A 41 -1.68 -0.76 -3.62
N TRP A 42 -0.91 -1.72 -3.15
CA TRP A 42 -0.42 -1.74 -1.77
C TRP A 42 0.49 -0.56 -1.46
N LEU A 43 1.41 -0.24 -2.36
CA LEU A 43 2.30 0.92 -2.22
C LEU A 43 1.49 2.22 -2.15
N LEU A 44 0.46 2.37 -3.01
CA LEU A 44 -0.43 3.52 -3.02
C LEU A 44 -1.18 3.66 -1.68
N LEU A 45 -1.81 2.57 -1.21
CA LEU A 45 -2.57 2.57 0.04
C LEU A 45 -1.69 2.89 1.25
N LEU A 46 -0.48 2.30 1.30
CA LEU A 46 0.48 2.56 2.37
C LEU A 46 1.00 4.00 2.33
N ALA A 47 1.24 4.55 1.14
CA ALA A 47 1.65 5.94 0.98
C ALA A 47 0.57 6.91 1.49
N MET A 48 -0.70 6.69 1.10
CA MET A 48 -1.83 7.48 1.57
C MET A 48 -1.99 7.40 3.09
N ALA A 49 -1.97 6.19 3.65
CA ALA A 49 -2.08 5.97 5.09
C ALA A 49 -0.92 6.62 5.85
N GLY A 50 0.31 6.49 5.34
CA GLY A 50 1.50 7.11 5.91
C GLY A 50 1.45 8.64 5.90
N GLY A 51 0.97 9.25 4.82
CA GLY A 51 0.78 10.71 4.73
C GLY A 51 -0.22 11.24 5.75
N CYS A 52 -1.36 10.57 5.87
CA CYS A 52 -2.37 10.91 6.86
C CYS A 52 -1.84 10.74 8.30
N LEU A 53 -1.11 9.67 8.56
CA LEU A 53 -0.47 9.39 9.84
C LEU A 53 0.53 10.48 10.22
N TRP A 54 1.33 10.93 9.28
CA TRP A 54 2.32 11.98 9.51
C TRP A 54 1.65 13.34 9.79
N GLN A 55 0.71 13.73 8.95
CA GLN A 55 0.04 15.03 9.05
C GLN A 55 -0.95 15.13 10.22
N SER A 56 -1.60 14.03 10.61
CA SER A 56 -2.48 14.01 11.79
C SER A 56 -1.75 14.33 13.09
N GLY A 57 -0.44 14.07 13.15
CA GLY A 57 0.39 14.28 14.33
C GLY A 57 0.14 13.27 15.45
N ILE A 58 -0.45 12.12 15.13
CA ILE A 58 -0.65 11.03 16.10
C ILE A 58 0.67 10.48 16.65
N LEU A 59 1.77 10.67 15.93
CA LEU A 59 3.11 10.25 16.35
C LEU A 59 3.70 11.17 17.42
N SER A 60 3.30 12.45 17.47
CA SER A 60 3.85 13.41 18.43
C SER A 60 3.59 13.05 19.90
N PRO A 61 2.38 12.60 20.30
CA PRO A 61 2.15 12.17 21.68
C PRO A 61 2.82 10.84 22.04
N LEU A 62 3.15 10.00 21.03
CA LEU A 62 3.87 8.74 21.27
C LEU A 62 5.35 8.97 21.58
N THR A 63 5.93 10.05 21.08
CA THR A 63 7.35 10.43 21.30
C THR A 63 7.55 11.39 22.46
N SER A 64 6.48 12.06 22.95
CA SER A 64 6.55 13.05 24.02
C SER A 64 6.21 12.43 25.37
N HIS A 65 6.78 12.97 26.46
CA HIS A 65 6.45 12.56 27.83
C HIS A 65 4.94 12.77 28.10
N PRO A 66 4.25 11.79 28.71
CA PRO A 66 2.80 11.85 28.94
C PRO A 66 2.35 13.02 29.82
N SER A 67 3.26 13.61 30.60
CA SER A 67 2.99 14.79 31.43
C SER A 67 2.81 16.09 30.62
N LEU A 68 3.31 16.16 29.39
CA LEU A 68 3.25 17.33 28.52
C LEU A 68 2.04 17.35 27.59
N LEU A 69 1.24 16.27 27.60
CA LEU A 69 0.07 16.16 26.73
C LEU A 69 -1.07 17.04 27.23
N THR A 70 -1.50 17.99 26.40
CA THR A 70 -2.69 18.81 26.63
C THR A 70 -3.93 17.91 26.75
N TYR A 71 -4.91 18.29 27.55
CA TYR A 71 -6.18 17.56 27.74
C TYR A 71 -6.82 17.14 26.42
N ARG A 72 -6.78 18.01 25.42
CA ARG A 72 -7.31 17.78 24.07
C ARG A 72 -6.64 16.58 23.37
N HIS A 73 -5.33 16.45 23.48
CA HIS A 73 -4.59 15.30 22.91
C HIS A 73 -4.91 13.98 23.61
N ARG A 74 -5.12 14.01 24.94
CA ARG A 74 -5.53 12.81 25.69
C ARG A 74 -6.94 12.37 25.31
N MET A 75 -7.84 13.31 25.11
CA MET A 75 -9.21 13.02 24.64
C MET A 75 -9.17 12.45 23.22
N ALA A 76 -8.40 13.08 22.33
CA ALA A 76 -8.22 12.60 20.95
C ALA A 76 -7.65 11.18 20.90
N LEU A 77 -6.67 10.84 21.73
CA LEU A 77 -6.14 9.49 21.84
C LEU A 77 -7.19 8.48 22.30
N ARG A 78 -7.98 8.81 23.34
CA ARG A 78 -9.03 7.92 23.83
C ARG A 78 -10.10 7.64 22.78
N THR A 79 -10.56 8.66 22.07
CA THR A 79 -11.54 8.49 20.98
C THR A 79 -10.96 7.66 19.83
N THR A 80 -9.71 7.91 19.45
CA THR A 80 -9.02 7.13 18.40
C THR A 80 -8.87 5.67 18.80
N VAL A 81 -8.41 5.40 20.01
CA VAL A 81 -8.29 4.01 20.51
C VAL A 81 -9.65 3.31 20.51
N GLY A 82 -10.71 4.00 20.97
CA GLY A 82 -12.08 3.44 20.93
C GLY A 82 -12.53 3.04 19.53
N ILE A 83 -12.29 3.90 18.54
CA ILE A 83 -12.66 3.62 17.14
C ILE A 83 -11.77 2.52 16.53
N VAL A 84 -10.48 2.49 16.84
CA VAL A 84 -9.58 1.41 16.39
C VAL A 84 -10.01 0.07 16.99
N VAL A 85 -10.37 0.02 18.26
CA VAL A 85 -10.90 -1.20 18.90
C VAL A 85 -12.18 -1.65 18.23
N LEU A 86 -13.11 -0.73 17.96
CA LEU A 86 -14.34 -1.04 17.22
C LEU A 86 -14.05 -1.57 15.82
N TYR A 87 -13.10 -0.97 15.12
CA TYR A 87 -12.64 -1.43 13.80
C TYR A 87 -12.08 -2.84 13.84
N VAL A 88 -11.18 -3.13 14.80
CA VAL A 88 -10.60 -4.46 14.97
C VAL A 88 -11.68 -5.50 15.32
N LEU A 89 -12.63 -5.15 16.20
CA LEU A 89 -13.76 -6.01 16.51
C LEU A 89 -14.64 -6.31 15.29
N ALA A 90 -14.87 -5.31 14.44
CA ALA A 90 -15.60 -5.51 13.19
C ALA A 90 -14.86 -6.47 12.24
N ILE A 91 -13.54 -6.33 12.08
CA ILE A 91 -12.73 -7.25 11.27
C ILE A 91 -12.74 -8.66 11.88
N LEU A 92 -12.62 -8.78 13.19
CA LEU A 92 -12.71 -10.08 13.89
C LEU A 92 -14.09 -10.72 13.70
N ALA A 93 -15.16 -9.95 13.79
CA ALA A 93 -16.50 -10.46 13.54
C ALA A 93 -16.64 -10.98 12.10
N LEU A 94 -16.09 -10.26 11.11
CA LEU A 94 -16.08 -10.68 9.71
C LEU A 94 -15.16 -11.90 9.42
N THR A 95 -14.27 -12.25 10.37
CA THR A 95 -13.30 -13.32 10.17
C THR A 95 -13.64 -14.57 10.98
N VAL A 96 -14.22 -14.42 12.20
CA VAL A 96 -14.38 -15.51 13.18
C VAL A 96 -15.81 -16.06 13.22
N VAL A 97 -16.82 -15.25 12.86
CA VAL A 97 -18.23 -15.70 12.89
C VAL A 97 -18.46 -16.88 11.92
N PRO A 98 -19.20 -17.92 12.30
CA PRO A 98 -19.56 -19.01 11.39
C PRO A 98 -20.16 -18.46 10.08
N HIS A 99 -19.68 -18.92 8.94
CA HIS A 99 -19.94 -18.37 7.59
C HIS A 99 -19.29 -16.98 7.32
N ALA A 100 -18.18 -16.70 7.97
CA ALA A 100 -17.46 -15.44 7.79
C ALA A 100 -17.06 -15.21 6.33
N VAL A 101 -17.37 -14.02 5.82
CA VAL A 101 -17.17 -13.64 4.42
C VAL A 101 -15.67 -13.59 4.04
N LEU A 102 -14.79 -13.38 5.01
CA LEU A 102 -13.34 -13.23 4.80
C LEU A 102 -12.57 -14.56 4.91
N LEU A 103 -13.18 -15.64 5.40
CA LEU A 103 -12.55 -16.97 5.39
C LEU A 103 -12.64 -17.62 4.01
N SER A 104 -11.71 -18.57 3.77
CA SER A 104 -11.82 -19.49 2.63
C SER A 104 -13.02 -20.42 2.81
N ALA A 105 -13.57 -20.95 1.71
CA ALA A 105 -14.62 -21.97 1.73
C ALA A 105 -14.21 -23.24 2.53
N THR A 106 -12.90 -23.44 2.73
CA THR A 106 -12.32 -24.54 3.53
C THR A 106 -12.07 -24.17 4.99
N GLY A 107 -12.44 -22.97 5.44
CA GLY A 107 -12.18 -22.48 6.80
C GLY A 107 -10.71 -22.13 7.11
N GLN A 108 -9.84 -22.15 6.10
CA GLN A 108 -8.41 -21.83 6.29
C GLN A 108 -8.13 -20.33 6.16
N LEU A 109 -7.20 -19.84 7.00
CA LEU A 109 -6.71 -18.44 6.95
C LEU A 109 -5.78 -18.17 5.78
N PHE A 110 -5.12 -19.20 5.23
CA PHE A 110 -4.21 -19.12 4.08
C PHE A 110 -4.40 -20.33 3.13
N PRO A 111 -4.58 -20.10 1.81
CA PRO A 111 -4.88 -18.85 1.13
C PRO A 111 -6.36 -18.45 1.30
N SER A 112 -6.63 -17.21 1.69
CA SER A 112 -8.00 -16.72 1.89
C SER A 112 -8.17 -15.29 1.35
N PRO A 113 -9.40 -14.80 1.13
CA PRO A 113 -9.66 -13.40 0.85
C PRO A 113 -9.06 -12.47 1.91
N PHE A 114 -9.06 -12.88 3.19
CA PHE A 114 -8.43 -12.15 4.29
C PHE A 114 -6.95 -11.91 4.06
N SER A 115 -6.18 -12.94 3.69
CA SER A 115 -4.74 -12.81 3.48
C SER A 115 -4.37 -11.85 2.33
N ARG A 116 -5.21 -11.80 1.30
CA ARG A 116 -5.05 -10.85 0.17
C ARG A 116 -5.48 -9.44 0.54
N ALA A 117 -6.44 -9.29 1.45
CA ALA A 117 -6.95 -8.00 1.92
C ALA A 117 -6.17 -7.42 3.12
N LEU A 118 -5.16 -8.12 3.62
CA LEU A 118 -4.45 -7.73 4.83
C LEU A 118 -3.84 -6.33 4.73
N VAL A 119 -3.15 -6.02 3.62
CA VAL A 119 -2.57 -4.69 3.40
C VAL A 119 -3.65 -3.60 3.28
N PRO A 120 -4.71 -3.74 2.46
CA PRO A 120 -5.84 -2.82 2.46
C PRO A 120 -6.47 -2.62 3.84
N ILE A 121 -6.71 -3.70 4.59
CA ILE A 121 -7.30 -3.63 5.94
C ILE A 121 -6.42 -2.80 6.88
N VAL A 122 -5.12 -3.11 6.94
CA VAL A 122 -4.19 -2.37 7.82
C VAL A 122 -4.08 -0.90 7.38
N SER A 123 -3.94 -0.63 6.08
CA SER A 123 -3.85 0.73 5.55
C SER A 123 -5.11 1.55 5.89
N PHE A 124 -6.29 0.96 5.73
CA PHE A 124 -7.55 1.62 6.07
C PHE A 124 -7.68 1.87 7.58
N GLY A 125 -7.27 0.91 8.41
CA GLY A 125 -7.25 1.09 9.87
C GLY A 125 -6.34 2.24 10.31
N VAL A 126 -5.14 2.33 9.73
CA VAL A 126 -4.20 3.43 10.00
C VAL A 126 -4.77 4.77 9.53
N LEU A 127 -5.37 4.80 8.34
CA LEU A 127 -6.01 6.00 7.80
C LEU A 127 -7.16 6.48 8.70
N LEU A 128 -8.03 5.56 9.11
CA LEU A 128 -9.16 5.85 9.99
C LEU A 128 -8.69 6.38 11.34
N ALA A 129 -7.71 5.73 11.96
CA ALA A 129 -7.12 6.18 13.22
C ALA A 129 -6.52 7.59 13.09
N SER A 130 -5.78 7.84 12.00
CA SER A 130 -5.13 9.13 11.75
C SER A 130 -6.13 10.25 11.49
N ALA A 131 -7.19 9.98 10.72
CA ALA A 131 -8.24 10.96 10.42
C ALA A 131 -9.01 11.33 11.69
N VAL A 132 -9.42 10.33 12.48
CA VAL A 132 -10.15 10.55 13.76
C VAL A 132 -9.29 11.33 14.73
N TYR A 133 -8.02 10.97 14.88
CA TYR A 133 -7.11 11.71 15.74
C TYR A 133 -6.91 13.15 15.26
N GLY A 134 -6.73 13.35 13.96
CA GLY A 134 -6.56 14.67 13.36
C GLY A 134 -7.76 15.58 13.63
N TRP A 135 -8.99 15.05 13.51
CA TRP A 135 -10.21 15.80 13.85
C TRP A 135 -10.35 16.04 15.36
N ALA A 136 -10.19 15.02 16.18
CA ALA A 136 -10.34 15.16 17.63
C ALA A 136 -9.28 16.09 18.27
N SER A 137 -8.05 16.08 17.73
CA SER A 137 -6.99 17.00 18.14
C SER A 137 -7.16 18.42 17.58
N GLY A 138 -8.02 18.60 16.56
CA GLY A 138 -8.28 19.86 15.86
C GLY A 138 -7.21 20.26 14.86
N ARG A 139 -6.39 19.30 14.42
CA ARG A 139 -5.45 19.49 13.32
C ARG A 139 -6.14 19.53 11.96
N PHE A 140 -7.16 18.70 11.79
CA PHE A 140 -8.02 18.71 10.61
C PHE A 140 -9.30 19.48 10.94
N SER A 141 -9.58 20.53 10.18
CA SER A 141 -10.77 21.36 10.32
C SER A 141 -11.84 20.99 9.29
N SER A 142 -11.42 20.43 8.17
CA SER A 142 -12.29 20.08 7.05
C SER A 142 -11.92 18.73 6.42
N PHE A 143 -12.83 18.19 5.62
CA PHE A 143 -12.56 17.00 4.83
C PHE A 143 -11.43 17.22 3.80
N ALA A 144 -11.28 18.47 3.34
CA ALA A 144 -10.20 18.85 2.43
C ALA A 144 -8.81 18.66 3.06
N ASP A 145 -8.69 18.85 4.39
CA ASP A 145 -7.42 18.64 5.10
C ASP A 145 -7.03 17.15 5.11
N VAL A 146 -8.02 16.26 5.23
CA VAL A 146 -7.79 14.81 5.14
C VAL A 146 -7.33 14.44 3.72
N ILE A 147 -8.00 14.96 2.69
CA ILE A 147 -7.62 14.70 1.29
C ILE A 147 -6.21 15.23 1.01
N SER A 148 -5.88 16.44 1.48
CA SER A 148 -4.54 17.00 1.31
C SER A 148 -3.47 16.19 2.02
N SER A 149 -3.78 15.60 3.18
CA SER A 149 -2.86 14.72 3.90
C SER A 149 -2.61 13.39 3.17
N LEU A 150 -3.62 12.84 2.49
CA LEU A 150 -3.48 11.67 1.63
C LEU A 150 -2.60 11.99 0.40
N ALA A 151 -2.86 13.14 -0.24
CA ALA A 151 -2.07 13.62 -1.38
C ALA A 151 -0.60 13.86 -0.98
N TYR A 152 -0.35 14.41 0.20
CA TYR A 152 1.00 14.56 0.75
C TYR A 152 1.73 13.21 0.85
N GLY A 153 1.06 12.15 1.31
CA GLY A 153 1.64 10.81 1.37
C GLY A 153 2.07 10.29 -0.01
N ILE A 154 1.26 10.51 -1.03
CA ILE A 154 1.60 10.14 -2.41
C ILE A 154 2.80 10.96 -2.92
N GLN A 155 2.84 12.27 -2.64
CA GLN A 155 3.97 13.13 -3.02
C GLN A 155 5.28 12.66 -2.41
N GLN A 156 5.27 12.29 -1.12
CA GLN A 156 6.46 11.78 -0.44
C GLN A 156 6.90 10.41 -0.98
N ALA A 157 5.94 9.58 -1.39
CA ALA A 157 6.19 8.28 -1.98
C ALA A 157 6.51 8.32 -3.48
N ALA A 158 6.43 9.48 -4.15
CA ALA A 158 6.66 9.60 -5.59
C ALA A 158 7.97 8.95 -6.08
N PRO A 159 9.13 9.08 -5.40
CA PRO A 159 10.35 8.39 -5.81
C PRO A 159 10.22 6.86 -5.79
N LEU A 160 9.43 6.31 -4.85
CA LEU A 160 9.18 4.87 -4.75
C LEU A 160 8.32 4.37 -5.91
N PHE A 161 7.35 5.16 -6.38
CA PHE A 161 6.56 4.83 -7.57
C PHE A 161 7.42 4.78 -8.82
N ILE A 162 8.34 5.73 -8.99
CA ILE A 162 9.29 5.72 -10.12
C ILE A 162 10.18 4.48 -10.05
N LEU A 163 10.76 4.21 -8.87
CA LEU A 163 11.58 3.03 -8.65
C LEU A 163 10.82 1.73 -8.94
N TYR A 164 9.56 1.66 -8.50
CA TYR A 164 8.67 0.52 -8.75
C TYR A 164 8.51 0.26 -10.25
N VAL A 165 8.17 1.29 -11.03
CA VAL A 165 7.97 1.16 -12.48
C VAL A 165 9.24 0.62 -13.14
N VAL A 166 10.41 1.20 -12.81
CA VAL A 166 11.70 0.77 -13.37
C VAL A 166 12.02 -0.68 -12.96
N ALA A 167 11.84 -1.01 -11.69
CA ALA A 167 12.15 -2.35 -11.17
C ALA A 167 11.26 -3.43 -11.78
N VAL A 168 9.95 -3.18 -11.91
CA VAL A 168 9.00 -4.13 -12.52
C VAL A 168 9.32 -4.34 -14.00
N GLN A 169 9.61 -3.26 -14.74
CA GLN A 169 9.99 -3.36 -16.15
C GLN A 169 11.31 -4.11 -16.33
N PHE A 170 12.26 -3.87 -15.46
CA PHE A 170 13.53 -4.60 -15.50
C PHE A 170 13.34 -6.08 -15.21
N TYR A 171 12.59 -6.42 -14.17
CA TYR A 171 12.28 -7.80 -13.81
C TYR A 171 11.52 -8.54 -14.93
N ALA A 172 10.49 -7.91 -15.48
CA ALA A 172 9.72 -8.47 -16.58
C ALA A 172 10.58 -8.68 -17.85
N SER A 173 11.46 -7.72 -18.14
CA SER A 173 12.40 -7.83 -19.25
C SER A 173 13.40 -8.98 -19.08
N LEU A 174 13.89 -9.20 -17.84
CA LEU A 174 14.74 -10.35 -17.54
C LEU A 174 14.00 -11.67 -17.78
N LYS A 175 12.77 -11.78 -17.27
CA LYS A 175 11.93 -12.97 -17.43
C LYS A 175 11.56 -13.26 -18.89
N PHE A 176 11.53 -12.24 -19.75
CA PHE A 176 11.29 -12.43 -21.18
C PHE A 176 12.55 -12.92 -21.92
N VAL A 177 13.74 -12.48 -21.47
CA VAL A 177 15.01 -12.82 -22.10
C VAL A 177 15.45 -14.25 -21.75
N PHE A 178 15.22 -14.68 -20.50
CA PHE A 178 15.59 -15.98 -19.95
C PHE A 178 14.36 -16.85 -19.66
#